data_fc941c4404814e8be17e0f3abecb965a
#
_entry.id   fc941c4404814e8be17e0f3abecb965a
#
_cell.length_a   1.000
_cell.length_b   1.000
_cell.length_c   1.000
_cell.angle_alpha   90.00
_cell.angle_beta   90.00
_cell.angle_gamma   90.00
#
_symmetry.space_group_name_H-M   'P 1'
#
loop_
_entity.id
_entity.type
_entity.pdbx_description
1 polymer ?
#
loop_
_entity_poly.entity_id
_entity_poly.type
_entity_poly.pdbx_seq_one_letter_code
_entity_poly.pdbx_strand_id
1 'polypeptide(L)'
;MIRSEPGEACPPSLAIPAALQVFVINTISLMLLSTVVVRASGQSDSYQSWVTFSGLTLTGLSIILHSLRFPYVGSGRLIVTNFNVPFLAASALALSVGGPGLLASLMVFSTLIQFVLTLRLASLRRIFTPTVTGTVIMLVALSAMPFILERTIVAPAGVSMPVFLAPGLVALLVGAGVYLRGSPAWRLWILPIMVAAGLAVAVPLGFYDIRTALEAPWFALPALTWHGFNLTLGRDFWLLLPVFLCVNLTAYLKTLGDLSLIYQGSYRKPVAVDLRTVQSGLNLYSGSTMLTGLLGTLPVTAPWAVTVVYISFTGVAARIVGVYLGLFTLAVAPLAKFIALLIAIPSPVVGAVYVIIFGMLFVEGAKTAFGGQVEPMKFAIAGVSLVMGLSAGTLAELLEGAGSMLISNTVVVGGTVALGMTVFAQLTARQPKRLEVELATPSLSEIDGFLQTLASEWGWSDSATSRLRLVGEEVVLTFLDDDAEDASRRLIVTARPESEAAEIEFIVFADDTIKGNIEDQLAYLNEDTSLEASQEFSLRILRHYTAAVRHRKYYGIDIVSVRVDS
;
A
#
# COMPACT_ATOMS: atom_id res chain seq x y z
N MET A 1 -22.86 -4.61 1.53
CA MET A 1 -23.14 -4.37 2.97
C MET A 1 -22.35 -5.39 3.80
N ILE A 2 -21.56 -4.94 4.78
CA ILE A 2 -20.73 -5.82 5.62
C ILE A 2 -21.65 -6.60 6.58
N ARG A 3 -21.57 -7.93 6.52
CA ARG A 3 -22.37 -8.85 7.36
C ARG A 3 -21.74 -9.09 8.73
N SER A 4 -20.38 -9.10 8.79
CA SER A 4 -19.65 -9.27 10.04
C SER A 4 -18.43 -8.35 10.11
N GLU A 5 -18.26 -7.67 11.23
CA GLU A 5 -17.13 -6.80 11.55
C GLU A 5 -15.96 -7.58 12.18
N PRO A 6 -14.75 -7.01 12.29
CA PRO A 6 -13.57 -7.73 12.77
C PRO A 6 -13.71 -8.38 14.15
N GLY A 7 -14.49 -7.77 15.05
CA GLY A 7 -14.72 -8.28 16.41
C GLY A 7 -15.92 -9.22 16.56
N GLU A 8 -16.73 -9.36 15.52
CA GLU A 8 -17.97 -10.16 15.57
C GLU A 8 -17.70 -11.65 15.34
N ALA A 9 -18.53 -12.49 15.95
CA ALA A 9 -18.50 -13.92 15.71
C ALA A 9 -19.02 -14.20 14.29
N CYS A 10 -18.25 -14.98 13.52
CA CYS A 10 -18.63 -15.40 12.18
C CYS A 10 -18.74 -16.92 12.13
N PRO A 11 -19.88 -17.49 11.72
CA PRO A 11 -20.07 -18.93 11.65
C PRO A 11 -19.13 -19.54 10.60
N PRO A 12 -18.60 -20.77 10.86
CA PRO A 12 -17.68 -21.43 9.92
C PRO A 12 -18.26 -21.63 8.52
N SER A 13 -19.57 -21.82 8.41
CA SER A 13 -20.29 -21.95 7.12
C SER A 13 -20.19 -20.70 6.22
N LEU A 14 -19.93 -19.54 6.79
CA LEU A 14 -19.70 -18.29 6.05
C LEU A 14 -18.20 -17.97 5.93
N ALA A 15 -17.44 -18.23 7.00
CA ALA A 15 -16.01 -17.87 7.06
C ALA A 15 -15.15 -18.75 6.15
N ILE A 16 -15.40 -20.08 6.09
CA ILE A 16 -14.61 -21.02 5.29
C ILE A 16 -14.74 -20.75 3.78
N PRO A 17 -15.94 -20.63 3.19
CA PRO A 17 -16.06 -20.29 1.77
C PRO A 17 -15.44 -18.94 1.40
N ALA A 18 -15.61 -17.93 2.25
CA ALA A 18 -14.97 -16.62 2.05
C ALA A 18 -13.44 -16.74 2.07
N ALA A 19 -12.87 -17.46 3.03
CA ALA A 19 -11.43 -17.71 3.11
C ALA A 19 -10.91 -18.48 1.90
N LEU A 20 -11.63 -19.53 1.45
CA LEU A 20 -11.23 -20.35 0.30
C LEU A 20 -11.21 -19.55 -1.00
N GLN A 21 -12.19 -18.68 -1.21
CA GLN A 21 -12.22 -17.79 -2.38
C GLN A 21 -11.00 -16.86 -2.42
N VAL A 22 -10.71 -16.19 -1.31
CA VAL A 22 -9.56 -15.30 -1.19
C VAL A 22 -8.26 -16.07 -1.35
N PHE A 23 -8.17 -17.28 -0.75
CA PHE A 23 -7.02 -18.17 -0.84
C PHE A 23 -6.63 -18.48 -2.28
N VAL A 24 -7.58 -18.91 -3.13
CA VAL A 24 -7.29 -19.26 -4.52
C VAL A 24 -6.69 -18.06 -5.26
N ILE A 25 -7.32 -16.90 -5.15
CA ILE A 25 -6.88 -15.69 -5.86
C ILE A 25 -5.52 -15.20 -5.33
N ASN A 26 -5.36 -15.16 -4.01
CA ASN A 26 -4.14 -14.69 -3.37
C ASN A 26 -2.94 -15.58 -3.68
N THR A 27 -3.12 -16.90 -3.59
CA THR A 27 -2.06 -17.88 -3.84
C THR A 27 -1.58 -17.86 -5.28
N ILE A 28 -2.50 -17.83 -6.26
CA ILE A 28 -2.15 -17.72 -7.69
C ILE A 28 -1.36 -16.42 -7.94
N SER A 29 -1.84 -15.29 -7.42
CA SER A 29 -1.15 -14.00 -7.57
C SER A 29 0.26 -14.03 -6.98
N LEU A 30 0.41 -14.53 -5.75
CA LEU A 30 1.70 -14.64 -5.06
C LEU A 30 2.70 -15.49 -5.86
N MET A 31 2.26 -16.66 -6.31
CA MET A 31 3.12 -17.59 -7.03
C MET A 31 3.52 -17.05 -8.40
N LEU A 32 2.60 -16.43 -9.13
CA LEU A 32 2.91 -15.80 -10.41
C LEU A 32 3.95 -14.70 -10.24
N LEU A 33 3.73 -13.76 -9.32
CA LEU A 33 4.66 -12.66 -9.06
C LEU A 33 6.05 -13.17 -8.66
N SER A 34 6.11 -14.15 -7.77
CA SER A 34 7.37 -14.76 -7.35
C SER A 34 8.10 -15.47 -8.50
N THR A 35 7.36 -16.24 -9.30
CA THR A 35 7.92 -16.98 -10.46
C THR A 35 8.59 -16.05 -11.46
N VAL A 36 7.98 -14.90 -11.73
CA VAL A 36 8.58 -13.98 -12.69
C VAL A 36 9.86 -13.35 -12.16
N VAL A 37 9.88 -12.89 -10.93
CA VAL A 37 11.10 -12.30 -10.37
C VAL A 37 12.26 -13.30 -10.44
N VAL A 38 12.00 -14.56 -10.06
CA VAL A 38 13.01 -15.61 -10.06
C VAL A 38 13.47 -15.94 -11.49
N ARG A 39 12.54 -16.14 -12.42
CA ARG A 39 12.87 -16.45 -13.82
C ARG A 39 13.54 -15.28 -14.54
N ALA A 40 13.02 -14.05 -14.37
CA ALA A 40 13.62 -12.86 -14.97
C ALA A 40 15.05 -12.60 -14.49
N SER A 41 15.38 -13.04 -13.25
CA SER A 41 16.75 -12.94 -12.73
C SER A 41 17.66 -14.12 -13.09
N GLY A 42 17.18 -15.11 -13.87
CA GLY A 42 17.97 -16.25 -14.31
C GLY A 42 18.34 -17.23 -13.18
N GLN A 43 17.59 -17.25 -12.09
CA GLN A 43 17.84 -18.14 -10.96
C GLN A 43 17.34 -19.57 -11.23
N SER A 44 17.87 -20.53 -10.46
CA SER A 44 17.58 -21.97 -10.62
C SER A 44 16.15 -22.36 -10.20
N ASP A 45 15.64 -23.47 -10.73
CA ASP A 45 14.35 -24.06 -10.32
C ASP A 45 14.35 -24.46 -8.83
N SER A 46 15.51 -24.84 -8.28
CA SER A 46 15.67 -25.12 -6.86
C SER A 46 15.38 -23.86 -6.03
N TYR A 47 15.92 -22.72 -6.42
CA TYR A 47 15.62 -21.44 -5.75
C TYR A 47 14.16 -21.03 -5.95
N GLN A 48 13.59 -21.27 -7.13
CA GLN A 48 12.15 -21.04 -7.38
C GLN A 48 11.29 -21.85 -6.40
N SER A 49 11.61 -23.12 -6.18
CA SER A 49 10.91 -24.00 -5.23
C SER A 49 11.03 -23.48 -3.80
N TRP A 50 12.24 -23.03 -3.39
CA TRP A 50 12.48 -22.42 -2.10
C TRP A 50 11.65 -21.16 -1.89
N VAL A 51 11.68 -20.22 -2.84
CA VAL A 51 10.92 -18.96 -2.79
C VAL A 51 9.42 -19.21 -2.69
N THR A 52 8.92 -20.20 -3.43
CA THR A 52 7.49 -20.52 -3.41
C THR A 52 7.07 -21.11 -2.07
N PHE A 53 7.82 -22.09 -1.56
CA PHE A 53 7.55 -22.72 -0.25
C PHE A 53 7.65 -21.71 0.89
N SER A 54 8.79 -21.02 1.00
CA SER A 54 9.04 -20.04 2.06
C SER A 54 8.10 -18.84 1.96
N GLY A 55 7.79 -18.41 0.74
CA GLY A 55 6.84 -17.32 0.46
C GLY A 55 5.42 -17.66 0.93
N LEU A 56 4.89 -18.82 0.57
CA LEU A 56 3.59 -19.29 1.04
C LEU A 56 3.56 -19.45 2.57
N THR A 57 4.62 -20.01 3.14
CA THR A 57 4.73 -20.21 4.60
C THR A 57 4.71 -18.87 5.33
N LEU A 58 5.56 -17.91 4.94
CA LEU A 58 5.61 -16.59 5.56
C LEU A 58 4.32 -15.78 5.35
N THR A 59 3.74 -15.85 4.16
CA THR A 59 2.45 -15.21 3.86
C THR A 59 1.34 -15.79 4.74
N GLY A 60 1.23 -17.12 4.84
CA GLY A 60 0.23 -17.78 5.69
C GLY A 60 0.38 -17.41 7.16
N LEU A 61 1.62 -17.43 7.68
CA LEU A 61 1.92 -17.02 9.06
C LEU A 61 1.61 -15.53 9.28
N SER A 62 1.98 -14.66 8.34
CA SER A 62 1.71 -13.23 8.42
C SER A 62 0.20 -12.94 8.48
N ILE A 63 -0.61 -13.60 7.65
CA ILE A 63 -2.07 -13.46 7.64
C ILE A 63 -2.67 -13.90 8.99
N ILE A 64 -2.23 -15.04 9.54
CA ILE A 64 -2.67 -15.51 10.86
C ILE A 64 -2.31 -14.50 11.95
N LEU A 65 -1.06 -14.04 11.97
CA LEU A 65 -0.59 -13.08 12.97
C LEU A 65 -1.30 -11.73 12.86
N HIS A 66 -1.66 -11.25 11.65
CA HIS A 66 -2.51 -10.08 11.49
C HIS A 66 -3.91 -10.29 12.04
N SER A 67 -4.45 -11.50 11.91
CA SER A 67 -5.80 -11.85 12.36
C SER A 67 -5.89 -12.05 13.88
N LEU A 68 -4.78 -12.41 14.51
CA LEU A 68 -4.67 -12.51 15.96
C LEU A 68 -4.38 -11.14 16.57
N ARG A 69 -4.90 -10.89 17.77
CA ARG A 69 -4.70 -9.61 18.47
C ARG A 69 -3.61 -9.76 19.53
N PHE A 70 -2.40 -9.34 19.19
CA PHE A 70 -1.31 -9.20 20.15
C PHE A 70 -1.07 -7.72 20.50
N PRO A 71 -0.50 -7.37 21.67
CA PRO A 71 -0.35 -5.99 22.11
C PRO A 71 0.41 -5.08 21.15
N TYR A 72 1.44 -5.58 20.46
CA TYR A 72 2.34 -4.77 19.62
C TYR A 72 2.55 -5.35 18.21
N VAL A 73 1.95 -6.48 17.91
CA VAL A 73 2.16 -7.24 16.67
C VAL A 73 0.82 -7.70 16.11
N GLY A 74 0.56 -7.39 14.84
CA GLY A 74 -0.71 -7.73 14.20
C GLY A 74 -1.82 -6.74 14.49
N SER A 75 -2.77 -6.63 13.57
CA SER A 75 -3.84 -5.63 13.62
C SER A 75 -5.14 -6.14 14.24
N GLY A 76 -5.25 -7.45 14.52
CA GLY A 76 -6.50 -8.08 14.97
C GLY A 76 -7.61 -8.07 13.90
N ARG A 77 -7.24 -8.04 12.60
CA ARG A 77 -8.16 -7.89 11.47
C ARG A 77 -7.83 -8.87 10.36
N LEU A 78 -8.81 -9.10 9.49
CA LEU A 78 -8.56 -9.77 8.21
C LEU A 78 -7.64 -8.86 7.37
N ILE A 79 -6.39 -9.28 7.18
CA ILE A 79 -5.45 -8.62 6.27
C ILE A 79 -4.88 -9.70 5.37
N VAL A 80 -5.12 -9.58 4.09
CA VAL A 80 -4.50 -10.41 3.07
C VAL A 80 -3.11 -9.85 2.80
N THR A 81 -2.08 -10.67 2.96
CA THR A 81 -0.71 -10.30 2.59
C THR A 81 -0.31 -10.98 1.29
N ASN A 82 0.52 -10.29 0.51
CA ASN A 82 0.97 -10.76 -0.80
C ASN A 82 2.36 -10.18 -1.11
N PHE A 83 2.85 -10.43 -2.32
CA PHE A 83 4.09 -9.89 -2.82
C PHE A 83 4.11 -8.35 -2.72
N ASN A 84 5.22 -7.83 -2.21
CA ASN A 84 5.43 -6.39 -2.10
C ASN A 84 5.88 -5.81 -3.45
N VAL A 85 4.93 -5.39 -4.27
CA VAL A 85 5.14 -4.99 -5.66
C VAL A 85 6.23 -3.91 -5.86
N PRO A 86 6.38 -2.87 -5.02
CA PRO A 86 7.51 -1.95 -5.08
C PRO A 86 8.89 -2.61 -5.14
N PHE A 87 9.06 -3.77 -4.52
CA PHE A 87 10.33 -4.51 -4.54
C PHE A 87 10.57 -5.33 -5.80
N LEU A 88 9.61 -5.45 -6.73
CA LEU A 88 9.69 -6.39 -7.84
C LEU A 88 10.94 -6.15 -8.70
N ALA A 89 11.13 -4.94 -9.21
CA ALA A 89 12.29 -4.59 -10.03
C ALA A 89 13.60 -4.64 -9.24
N ALA A 90 13.59 -4.13 -8.00
CA ALA A 90 14.77 -4.14 -7.14
C ALA A 90 15.22 -5.55 -6.77
N SER A 91 14.26 -6.45 -6.45
CA SER A 91 14.58 -7.86 -6.16
C SER A 91 15.13 -8.59 -7.38
N ALA A 92 14.53 -8.38 -8.57
CA ALA A 92 15.01 -8.98 -9.80
C ALA A 92 16.44 -8.51 -10.15
N LEU A 93 16.73 -7.23 -9.96
CA LEU A 93 18.06 -6.66 -10.16
C LEU A 93 19.07 -7.25 -9.16
N ALA A 94 18.76 -7.28 -7.86
CA ALA A 94 19.66 -7.84 -6.85
C ALA A 94 19.97 -9.32 -7.11
N LEU A 95 18.95 -10.10 -7.47
CA LEU A 95 19.11 -11.51 -7.82
C LEU A 95 19.95 -11.72 -9.08
N SER A 96 19.81 -10.88 -10.11
CA SER A 96 20.58 -11.00 -11.35
C SER A 96 22.05 -10.63 -11.19
N VAL A 97 22.39 -9.71 -10.27
CA VAL A 97 23.74 -9.19 -10.04
C VAL A 97 24.52 -10.05 -9.04
N GLY A 98 23.92 -10.41 -7.91
CA GLY A 98 24.61 -11.08 -6.81
C GLY A 98 23.84 -12.23 -6.17
N GLY A 99 22.75 -12.66 -6.80
CA GLY A 99 21.98 -13.83 -6.36
C GLY A 99 21.20 -13.64 -5.05
N PRO A 100 20.71 -14.77 -4.46
CA PRO A 100 19.89 -14.74 -3.25
C PRO A 100 20.57 -14.11 -2.03
N GLY A 101 21.89 -14.31 -1.86
CA GLY A 101 22.64 -13.76 -0.73
C GLY A 101 22.73 -12.24 -0.73
N LEU A 102 22.88 -11.63 -1.91
CA LEU A 102 22.86 -10.17 -2.06
C LEU A 102 21.47 -9.61 -1.76
N LEU A 103 20.43 -10.22 -2.32
CA LEU A 103 19.04 -9.85 -2.02
C LEU A 103 18.75 -9.92 -0.52
N ALA A 104 19.14 -11.02 0.13
CA ALA A 104 18.97 -11.23 1.56
C ALA A 104 19.64 -10.14 2.39
N SER A 105 20.90 -9.82 2.08
CA SER A 105 21.66 -8.77 2.76
C SER A 105 21.01 -7.40 2.59
N LEU A 106 20.62 -7.02 1.36
CA LEU A 106 19.94 -5.76 1.06
C LEU A 106 18.61 -5.63 1.79
N MET A 107 17.81 -6.70 1.83
CA MET A 107 16.52 -6.74 2.54
C MET A 107 16.70 -6.53 4.04
N VAL A 108 17.65 -7.24 4.67
CA VAL A 108 17.91 -7.13 6.11
C VAL A 108 18.38 -5.72 6.46
N PHE A 109 19.39 -5.21 5.78
CA PHE A 109 19.94 -3.89 6.09
C PHE A 109 18.96 -2.76 5.81
N SER A 110 18.25 -2.80 4.69
CA SER A 110 17.26 -1.76 4.38
C SER A 110 16.10 -1.77 5.39
N THR A 111 15.68 -2.95 5.88
CA THR A 111 14.63 -3.05 6.88
C THR A 111 15.10 -2.58 8.26
N LEU A 112 16.35 -2.86 8.65
CA LEU A 112 16.93 -2.32 9.89
C LEU A 112 16.95 -0.79 9.88
N ILE A 113 17.41 -0.19 8.77
CA ILE A 113 17.40 1.27 8.62
C ILE A 113 15.96 1.81 8.64
N GLN A 114 15.01 1.12 8.02
CA GLN A 114 13.59 1.46 8.09
C GLN A 114 13.10 1.51 9.54
N PHE A 115 13.43 0.53 10.40
CA PHE A 115 13.05 0.55 11.81
C PHE A 115 13.55 1.82 12.52
N VAL A 116 14.78 2.23 12.27
CA VAL A 116 15.35 3.47 12.84
C VAL A 116 14.60 4.71 12.32
N LEU A 117 14.30 4.76 11.03
CA LEU A 117 13.58 5.88 10.42
C LEU A 117 12.13 5.98 10.93
N THR A 118 11.48 4.85 11.20
CA THR A 118 10.09 4.83 11.68
C THR A 118 9.93 5.38 13.10
N LEU A 119 10.99 5.40 13.91
CA LEU A 119 10.98 6.07 15.22
C LEU A 119 10.71 7.59 15.09
N ARG A 120 10.95 8.18 13.91
CA ARG A 120 10.68 9.59 13.59
C ARG A 120 9.61 9.75 12.49
N LEU A 121 8.61 8.89 12.50
CA LEU A 121 7.56 8.84 11.46
C LEU A 121 6.89 10.19 11.20
N ALA A 122 6.67 11.01 12.23
CA ALA A 122 6.07 12.34 12.09
C ALA A 122 6.87 13.28 11.17
N SER A 123 8.20 13.21 11.21
CA SER A 123 9.09 14.01 10.33
C SER A 123 9.12 13.45 8.91
N LEU A 124 9.12 12.12 8.77
CA LEU A 124 9.15 11.45 7.47
C LEU A 124 7.86 11.66 6.66
N ARG A 125 6.72 11.73 7.30
CA ARG A 125 5.42 12.00 6.64
C ARG A 125 5.38 13.34 5.90
N ARG A 126 6.18 14.31 6.30
CA ARG A 126 6.29 15.60 5.61
C ARG A 126 7.00 15.46 4.26
N ILE A 127 8.04 14.63 4.20
CA ILE A 127 8.87 14.43 3.00
C ILE A 127 8.21 13.41 2.06
N PHE A 128 7.74 12.29 2.61
CA PHE A 128 7.06 11.23 1.84
C PHE A 128 5.56 11.49 1.76
N THR A 129 5.21 12.45 0.92
CA THR A 129 3.81 12.79 0.63
C THR A 129 3.13 11.70 -0.23
N PRO A 130 1.79 11.64 -0.27
CA PRO A 130 1.08 10.76 -1.20
C PRO A 130 1.50 10.96 -2.65
N THR A 131 1.84 12.19 -3.05
CA THR A 131 2.35 12.51 -4.39
C THR A 131 3.66 11.79 -4.69
N VAL A 132 4.64 11.85 -3.77
CA VAL A 132 5.92 11.12 -3.92
C VAL A 132 5.69 9.62 -3.98
N THR A 133 4.92 9.08 -3.01
CA THR A 133 4.64 7.64 -2.94
C THR A 133 3.94 7.14 -4.21
N GLY A 134 2.89 7.83 -4.65
CA GLY A 134 2.16 7.49 -5.87
C GLY A 134 3.03 7.58 -7.13
N THR A 135 3.89 8.59 -7.23
CA THR A 135 4.84 8.74 -8.34
C THR A 135 5.83 7.57 -8.38
N VAL A 136 6.37 7.17 -7.24
CA VAL A 136 7.29 6.01 -7.16
C VAL A 136 6.56 4.72 -7.55
N ILE A 137 5.30 4.52 -7.14
CA ILE A 137 4.50 3.37 -7.57
C ILE A 137 4.29 3.36 -9.09
N MET A 138 4.00 4.51 -9.70
CA MET A 138 3.90 4.63 -11.16
C MET A 138 5.22 4.31 -11.85
N LEU A 139 6.35 4.81 -11.35
CA LEU A 139 7.69 4.51 -11.87
C LEU A 139 8.02 3.02 -11.79
N VAL A 140 7.70 2.37 -10.68
CA VAL A 140 7.87 0.91 -10.53
C VAL A 140 7.06 0.16 -11.57
N ALA A 141 5.79 0.55 -11.78
CA ALA A 141 4.94 -0.09 -12.77
C ALA A 141 5.50 0.03 -14.21
N LEU A 142 5.98 1.22 -14.56
CA LEU A 142 6.53 1.49 -15.90
C LEU A 142 7.90 0.86 -16.13
N SER A 143 8.78 0.87 -15.12
CA SER A 143 10.14 0.32 -15.24
C SER A 143 10.20 -1.20 -15.26
N ALA A 144 9.31 -1.86 -14.54
CA ALA A 144 9.30 -3.31 -14.45
C ALA A 144 8.77 -3.98 -15.73
N MET A 145 7.88 -3.32 -16.45
CA MET A 145 7.19 -3.90 -17.60
C MET A 145 8.11 -4.28 -18.76
N PRO A 146 8.98 -3.39 -19.28
CA PRO A 146 9.93 -3.74 -20.35
C PRO A 146 10.82 -4.91 -19.96
N PHE A 147 11.40 -4.85 -18.75
CA PHE A 147 12.29 -5.90 -18.22
C PHE A 147 11.63 -7.28 -18.17
N ILE A 148 10.35 -7.34 -17.79
CA ILE A 148 9.60 -8.59 -17.71
C ILE A 148 9.26 -9.10 -19.12
N LEU A 149 8.82 -8.23 -20.02
CA LEU A 149 8.46 -8.61 -21.38
C LEU A 149 9.66 -9.17 -22.15
N GLU A 150 10.81 -8.51 -22.10
CA GLU A 150 12.03 -8.98 -22.78
C GLU A 150 12.45 -10.39 -22.36
N ARG A 151 12.27 -10.71 -21.06
CA ARG A 151 12.69 -12.00 -20.51
C ARG A 151 11.65 -13.10 -20.59
N THR A 152 10.37 -12.75 -20.67
CA THR A 152 9.27 -13.71 -20.77
C THR A 152 8.85 -14.02 -22.19
N ILE A 153 9.10 -13.12 -23.15
CA ILE A 153 8.70 -13.29 -24.56
C ILE A 153 9.89 -13.77 -25.38
N VAL A 154 10.31 -15.00 -25.13
CA VAL A 154 11.34 -15.68 -25.94
C VAL A 154 10.70 -16.91 -26.56
N ALA A 155 10.47 -16.88 -27.90
CA ALA A 155 9.88 -18.00 -28.60
C ALA A 155 10.87 -19.17 -28.67
N PRO A 156 10.43 -20.41 -28.44
CA PRO A 156 11.25 -21.60 -28.67
C PRO A 156 11.68 -21.70 -30.13
N ALA A 157 12.83 -22.36 -30.39
CA ALA A 157 13.34 -22.59 -31.73
C ALA A 157 12.30 -23.34 -32.58
N GLY A 158 12.04 -22.82 -33.81
CA GLY A 158 11.08 -23.41 -34.74
C GLY A 158 9.61 -23.01 -34.54
N VAL A 159 9.28 -22.20 -33.54
CA VAL A 159 7.93 -21.67 -33.35
C VAL A 159 7.86 -20.23 -33.82
N SER A 160 6.87 -19.91 -34.66
CA SER A 160 6.66 -18.51 -35.08
C SER A 160 6.16 -17.64 -33.92
N MET A 161 6.66 -16.42 -33.84
CA MET A 161 6.30 -15.49 -32.76
C MET A 161 4.78 -15.27 -32.57
N PRO A 162 3.97 -15.11 -33.65
CA PRO A 162 2.51 -14.97 -33.49
C PRO A 162 1.84 -16.19 -32.85
N VAL A 163 2.27 -17.40 -33.18
CA VAL A 163 1.72 -18.63 -32.58
C VAL A 163 2.12 -18.73 -31.10
N PHE A 164 3.38 -18.39 -30.80
CA PHE A 164 3.86 -18.37 -29.42
C PHE A 164 3.11 -17.35 -28.53
N LEU A 165 2.81 -16.17 -29.07
CA LEU A 165 2.10 -15.12 -28.35
C LEU A 165 0.58 -15.32 -28.21
N ALA A 166 -0.02 -16.19 -29.08
CA ALA A 166 -1.48 -16.36 -29.10
C ALA A 166 -2.12 -16.67 -27.75
N PRO A 167 -1.59 -17.59 -26.90
CA PRO A 167 -2.13 -17.83 -25.56
C PRO A 167 -2.12 -16.59 -24.67
N GLY A 168 -1.04 -15.80 -24.74
CA GLY A 168 -0.91 -14.55 -23.99
C GLY A 168 -1.89 -13.48 -24.46
N LEU A 169 -2.05 -13.31 -25.76
CA LEU A 169 -3.00 -12.36 -26.36
C LEU A 169 -4.45 -12.68 -25.96
N VAL A 170 -4.84 -13.96 -26.00
CA VAL A 170 -6.17 -14.39 -25.57
C VAL A 170 -6.36 -14.12 -24.07
N ALA A 171 -5.38 -14.46 -23.23
CA ALA A 171 -5.42 -14.16 -21.81
C ALA A 171 -5.57 -12.65 -21.54
N LEU A 172 -4.81 -11.82 -22.28
CA LEU A 172 -4.86 -10.36 -22.16
C LEU A 172 -6.22 -9.78 -22.57
N LEU A 173 -6.77 -10.22 -23.71
CA LEU A 173 -8.07 -9.76 -24.21
C LEU A 173 -9.20 -10.14 -23.26
N VAL A 174 -9.20 -11.38 -22.75
CA VAL A 174 -10.18 -11.85 -21.76
C VAL A 174 -10.03 -11.06 -20.46
N GLY A 175 -8.79 -10.87 -19.99
CA GLY A 175 -8.52 -10.05 -18.79
C GLY A 175 -8.99 -8.61 -18.94
N ALA A 176 -8.69 -7.97 -20.07
CA ALA A 176 -9.16 -6.62 -20.37
C ALA A 176 -10.69 -6.55 -20.43
N GLY A 177 -11.34 -7.53 -21.05
CA GLY A 177 -12.79 -7.64 -21.11
C GLY A 177 -13.42 -7.74 -19.71
N VAL A 178 -12.86 -8.60 -18.85
CA VAL A 178 -13.31 -8.75 -17.47
C VAL A 178 -13.05 -7.46 -16.66
N TYR A 179 -11.91 -6.81 -16.85
CA TYR A 179 -11.60 -5.57 -16.15
C TYR A 179 -12.54 -4.43 -16.53
N LEU A 180 -12.83 -4.27 -17.82
CA LEU A 180 -13.63 -3.16 -18.34
C LEU A 180 -15.14 -3.37 -18.14
N ARG A 181 -15.64 -4.58 -18.37
CA ARG A 181 -17.09 -4.88 -18.39
C ARG A 181 -17.55 -5.81 -17.29
N GLY A 182 -16.64 -6.51 -16.62
CA GLY A 182 -16.98 -7.43 -15.54
C GLY A 182 -17.55 -6.73 -14.32
N SER A 183 -18.50 -7.39 -13.65
CA SER A 183 -18.97 -6.98 -12.33
C SER A 183 -17.80 -7.04 -11.30
N PRO A 184 -17.91 -6.37 -10.16
CA PRO A 184 -16.90 -6.45 -9.10
C PRO A 184 -16.52 -7.88 -8.73
N ALA A 185 -17.48 -8.82 -8.76
CA ALA A 185 -17.27 -10.24 -8.54
C ALA A 185 -16.33 -10.86 -9.56
N TRP A 186 -16.57 -10.63 -10.86
CA TRP A 186 -15.73 -11.16 -11.92
C TRP A 186 -14.33 -10.57 -11.93
N ARG A 187 -14.20 -9.30 -11.54
CA ARG A 187 -12.89 -8.64 -11.41
C ARG A 187 -12.00 -9.26 -10.34
N LEU A 188 -12.57 -9.85 -9.27
CA LEU A 188 -11.78 -10.60 -8.30
C LEU A 188 -11.16 -11.87 -8.87
N TRP A 189 -11.83 -12.50 -9.85
CA TRP A 189 -11.35 -13.72 -10.50
C TRP A 189 -10.54 -13.46 -11.77
N ILE A 190 -10.16 -12.21 -12.05
CA ILE A 190 -9.49 -11.84 -13.30
C ILE A 190 -8.23 -12.67 -13.56
N LEU A 191 -7.36 -12.87 -12.56
CA LEU A 191 -6.12 -13.63 -12.73
C LEU A 191 -6.37 -15.12 -13.02
N PRO A 192 -7.19 -15.85 -12.24
CA PRO A 192 -7.58 -17.21 -12.59
C PRO A 192 -8.22 -17.33 -13.97
N ILE A 193 -9.10 -16.40 -14.33
CA ILE A 193 -9.78 -16.40 -15.64
C ILE A 193 -8.77 -16.21 -16.79
N MET A 194 -7.83 -15.28 -16.64
CA MET A 194 -6.76 -15.04 -17.62
C MET A 194 -5.89 -16.28 -17.82
N VAL A 195 -5.47 -16.90 -16.71
CA VAL A 195 -4.67 -18.12 -16.74
C VAL A 195 -5.46 -19.24 -17.44
N ALA A 196 -6.71 -19.46 -17.07
CA ALA A 196 -7.57 -20.49 -17.68
C ALA A 196 -7.76 -20.24 -19.18
N ALA A 197 -8.04 -19.00 -19.60
CA ALA A 197 -8.20 -18.64 -21.00
C ALA A 197 -6.90 -18.83 -21.82
N GLY A 198 -5.77 -18.43 -21.23
CA GLY A 198 -4.47 -18.63 -21.86
C GLY A 198 -4.09 -20.11 -22.00
N LEU A 199 -4.35 -20.92 -20.96
CA LEU A 199 -4.11 -22.36 -20.97
C LEU A 199 -5.03 -23.09 -21.97
N ALA A 200 -6.28 -22.64 -22.14
CA ALA A 200 -7.20 -23.21 -23.15
C ALA A 200 -6.63 -23.13 -24.58
N VAL A 201 -5.77 -22.15 -24.85
CA VAL A 201 -5.06 -22.02 -26.14
C VAL A 201 -3.68 -22.69 -26.10
N ALA A 202 -2.97 -22.58 -24.96
CA ALA A 202 -1.61 -23.12 -24.86
C ALA A 202 -1.54 -24.64 -24.85
N VAL A 203 -2.54 -25.32 -24.24
CA VAL A 203 -2.59 -26.80 -24.18
C VAL A 203 -2.70 -27.44 -25.58
N PRO A 204 -3.63 -27.04 -26.49
CA PRO A 204 -3.70 -27.57 -27.83
C PRO A 204 -2.46 -27.28 -28.69
N LEU A 205 -1.76 -26.16 -28.43
CA LEU A 205 -0.53 -25.79 -29.10
C LEU A 205 0.72 -26.50 -28.55
N GLY A 206 0.58 -27.34 -27.52
CA GLY A 206 1.69 -28.07 -26.90
C GLY A 206 2.63 -27.22 -26.05
N PHE A 207 2.24 -26.00 -25.65
CA PHE A 207 3.06 -25.09 -24.85
C PHE A 207 2.92 -25.31 -23.33
N TYR A 208 2.02 -26.17 -22.89
CA TYR A 208 1.82 -26.51 -21.48
C TYR A 208 2.20 -27.97 -21.22
N ASP A 209 3.34 -28.18 -20.57
CA ASP A 209 3.78 -29.52 -20.20
C ASP A 209 3.20 -29.93 -18.83
N ILE A 210 2.05 -30.58 -18.91
CA ILE A 210 1.38 -31.13 -17.73
C ILE A 210 2.13 -32.36 -17.15
N ARG A 211 2.98 -33.03 -17.92
CA ARG A 211 3.66 -34.27 -17.48
C ARG A 211 4.59 -33.97 -16.30
N THR A 212 5.39 -32.92 -16.39
CA THR A 212 6.28 -32.48 -15.32
C THR A 212 5.51 -32.25 -14.00
N ALA A 213 4.29 -31.70 -14.09
CA ALA A 213 3.45 -31.48 -12.92
C ALA A 213 2.80 -32.77 -12.40
N LEU A 214 2.44 -33.71 -13.30
CA LEU A 214 1.88 -35.00 -12.92
C LEU A 214 2.91 -35.91 -12.25
N GLU A 215 4.16 -35.86 -12.69
CA GLU A 215 5.28 -36.60 -12.14
C GLU A 215 5.79 -36.05 -10.80
N ALA A 216 5.51 -34.77 -10.51
CA ALA A 216 5.87 -34.15 -9.25
C ALA A 216 5.22 -34.89 -8.07
N PRO A 217 5.94 -35.07 -6.96
CA PRO A 217 5.38 -35.68 -5.75
C PRO A 217 4.27 -34.79 -5.16
N TRP A 218 3.29 -35.40 -4.47
CA TRP A 218 2.25 -34.64 -3.78
C TRP A 218 2.82 -33.73 -2.70
N PHE A 219 3.76 -34.27 -1.92
CA PHE A 219 4.43 -33.55 -0.83
C PHE A 219 5.92 -33.57 -1.08
N ALA A 220 6.54 -32.39 -1.11
CA ALA A 220 7.98 -32.25 -1.09
C ALA A 220 8.36 -30.98 -0.34
N LEU A 221 9.35 -31.11 0.51
CA LEU A 221 10.05 -29.96 1.05
C LEU A 221 11.15 -29.57 0.06
N PRO A 222 11.36 -28.26 -0.20
CA PRO A 222 12.48 -27.84 -1.04
C PRO A 222 13.80 -28.29 -0.40
N ALA A 223 14.83 -28.46 -1.23
CA ALA A 223 16.16 -28.74 -0.71
C ALA A 223 16.55 -27.66 0.31
N LEU A 224 16.96 -28.08 1.51
CA LEU A 224 17.36 -27.19 2.60
C LEU A 224 18.75 -26.58 2.34
N THR A 225 18.99 -26.10 1.12
CA THR A 225 20.16 -25.28 0.82
C THR A 225 19.91 -23.88 1.36
N TRP A 226 20.83 -23.39 2.19
CA TRP A 226 20.69 -22.05 2.76
C TRP A 226 20.83 -20.99 1.69
N HIS A 227 19.74 -20.32 1.35
CA HIS A 227 19.70 -19.19 0.42
C HIS A 227 19.63 -17.85 1.15
N GLY A 228 19.66 -17.86 2.48
CA GLY A 228 19.42 -16.71 3.31
C GLY A 228 20.64 -15.79 3.47
N PHE A 229 20.52 -14.93 4.46
CA PHE A 229 21.50 -13.91 4.79
C PHE A 229 22.93 -14.49 4.98
N ASN A 230 23.89 -13.93 4.26
CA ASN A 230 25.28 -14.37 4.27
C ASN A 230 26.30 -13.24 4.42
N LEU A 231 25.87 -12.05 4.83
CA LEU A 231 26.70 -10.86 5.06
C LEU A 231 27.59 -10.43 3.87
N THR A 232 27.09 -10.56 2.65
CA THR A 232 27.80 -10.09 1.46
C THR A 232 27.74 -8.58 1.35
N LEU A 233 28.79 -7.88 1.80
CA LEU A 233 28.93 -6.41 1.77
C LEU A 233 29.89 -5.96 0.67
N GLY A 234 29.84 -6.61 -0.49
CA GLY A 234 30.66 -6.26 -1.65
C GLY A 234 30.26 -4.92 -2.30
N ARG A 235 30.93 -4.57 -3.41
CA ARG A 235 30.66 -3.33 -4.16
C ARG A 235 29.18 -3.23 -4.56
N ASP A 236 28.58 -4.30 -5.04
CA ASP A 236 27.20 -4.33 -5.52
C ASP A 236 26.19 -4.10 -4.40
N PHE A 237 26.50 -4.53 -3.18
CA PHE A 237 25.70 -4.23 -2.00
C PHE A 237 25.60 -2.72 -1.76
N TRP A 238 26.73 -2.00 -1.74
CA TRP A 238 26.74 -0.56 -1.49
C TRP A 238 26.10 0.24 -2.63
N LEU A 239 26.20 -0.25 -3.88
CA LEU A 239 25.54 0.37 -5.03
C LEU A 239 24.02 0.19 -4.99
N LEU A 240 23.53 -0.96 -4.55
CA LEU A 240 22.08 -1.25 -4.54
C LEU A 240 21.39 -0.86 -3.22
N LEU A 241 22.14 -0.65 -2.14
CA LEU A 241 21.56 -0.28 -0.84
C LEU A 241 20.69 0.99 -0.89
N PRO A 242 21.08 2.09 -1.54
CA PRO A 242 20.21 3.27 -1.68
C PRO A 242 18.91 2.97 -2.42
N VAL A 243 18.95 2.11 -3.44
CA VAL A 243 17.75 1.65 -4.17
C VAL A 243 16.80 0.94 -3.22
N PHE A 244 17.32 -0.03 -2.45
CA PHE A 244 16.53 -0.78 -1.49
C PHE A 244 15.99 0.08 -0.35
N LEU A 245 16.73 1.10 0.09
CA LEU A 245 16.24 2.07 1.08
C LEU A 245 15.06 2.87 0.55
N CYS A 246 15.16 3.42 -0.65
CA CYS A 246 14.07 4.17 -1.29
C CYS A 246 12.83 3.29 -1.50
N VAL A 247 13.03 2.08 -2.03
CA VAL A 247 11.93 1.12 -2.28
C VAL A 247 11.29 0.68 -0.96
N ASN A 248 12.10 0.37 0.07
CA ASN A 248 11.60 -0.07 1.37
C ASN A 248 10.79 1.03 2.06
N LEU A 249 11.28 2.25 2.04
CA LEU A 249 10.58 3.38 2.63
C LEU A 249 9.26 3.66 1.89
N THR A 250 9.25 3.60 0.57
CA THR A 250 8.04 3.70 -0.26
C THR A 250 7.04 2.59 0.07
N ALA A 251 7.52 1.34 0.17
CA ALA A 251 6.71 0.19 0.51
C ALA A 251 6.11 0.30 1.92
N TYR A 252 6.86 0.85 2.87
CA TYR A 252 6.38 1.11 4.23
C TYR A 252 5.25 2.14 4.26
N LEU A 253 5.41 3.25 3.53
CA LEU A 253 4.38 4.30 3.46
C LEU A 253 3.12 3.82 2.72
N LYS A 254 3.31 3.04 1.64
CA LYS A 254 2.19 2.36 0.97
C LYS A 254 1.46 1.45 1.95
N THR A 255 2.18 0.64 2.70
CA THR A 255 1.61 -0.29 3.69
C THR A 255 0.84 0.46 4.78
N LEU A 256 1.33 1.62 5.23
CA LEU A 256 0.61 2.51 6.15
C LEU A 256 -0.75 2.93 5.57
N GLY A 257 -0.77 3.30 4.28
CA GLY A 257 -1.99 3.63 3.55
C GLY A 257 -2.94 2.44 3.43
N ASP A 258 -2.42 1.29 2.99
CA ASP A 258 -3.20 0.05 2.81
C ASP A 258 -3.85 -0.41 4.14
N LEU A 259 -3.09 -0.41 5.24
CA LEU A 259 -3.61 -0.76 6.57
C LEU A 259 -4.70 0.20 7.03
N SER A 260 -4.54 1.49 6.75
CA SER A 260 -5.55 2.52 7.09
C SER A 260 -6.83 2.31 6.28
N LEU A 261 -6.72 2.03 4.97
CA LEU A 261 -7.86 1.72 4.11
C LEU A 261 -8.57 0.43 4.54
N ILE A 262 -7.81 -0.62 4.88
CA ILE A 262 -8.37 -1.89 5.37
C ILE A 262 -9.06 -1.66 6.72
N TYR A 263 -8.50 -0.81 7.58
CA TYR A 263 -9.11 -0.45 8.84
C TYR A 263 -10.51 0.14 8.62
N GLN A 264 -10.64 1.20 7.83
CA GLN A 264 -11.91 1.85 7.52
C GLN A 264 -12.86 0.92 6.77
N GLY A 265 -12.39 0.21 5.75
CA GLY A 265 -13.19 -0.70 4.93
C GLY A 265 -13.67 -1.96 5.65
N SER A 266 -13.24 -2.21 6.90
CA SER A 266 -13.66 -3.35 7.70
C SER A 266 -14.92 -3.10 8.54
N TYR A 267 -15.42 -1.88 8.59
CA TYR A 267 -16.60 -1.49 9.36
C TYR A 267 -17.78 -1.14 8.47
N ARG A 268 -19.00 -1.33 9.03
CA ARG A 268 -20.26 -0.97 8.37
C ARG A 268 -20.43 0.54 8.24
N LYS A 269 -19.89 1.26 9.19
CA LYS A 269 -19.94 2.72 9.30
C LYS A 269 -18.54 3.30 9.18
N PRO A 270 -18.38 4.50 8.65
CA PRO A 270 -17.09 5.17 8.64
C PRO A 270 -16.53 5.30 10.07
N VAL A 271 -15.29 4.91 10.27
CA VAL A 271 -14.62 4.94 11.58
C VAL A 271 -13.28 5.65 11.44
N ALA A 272 -12.90 6.45 12.44
CA ALA A 272 -11.58 7.03 12.51
C ALA A 272 -10.50 5.94 12.59
N VAL A 273 -9.40 6.17 11.88
CA VAL A 273 -8.30 5.21 11.86
C VAL A 273 -7.58 5.21 13.19
N ASP A 274 -7.67 4.10 13.94
CA ASP A 274 -6.84 3.88 15.11
C ASP A 274 -5.39 3.57 14.70
N LEU A 275 -4.53 4.57 14.85
CA LEU A 275 -3.13 4.47 14.48
C LEU A 275 -2.34 3.47 15.35
N ARG A 276 -2.83 3.10 16.55
CA ARG A 276 -2.22 2.02 17.36
C ARG A 276 -2.35 0.68 16.65
N THR A 277 -3.55 0.38 16.16
CA THR A 277 -3.81 -0.85 15.39
C THR A 277 -3.02 -0.85 14.08
N VAL A 278 -2.95 0.28 13.39
CA VAL A 278 -2.15 0.41 12.16
C VAL A 278 -0.66 0.22 12.46
N GLN A 279 -0.14 0.83 13.54
CA GLN A 279 1.25 0.67 13.97
C GLN A 279 1.59 -0.79 14.30
N SER A 280 0.70 -1.50 14.99
CA SER A 280 0.90 -2.93 15.28
C SER A 280 0.95 -3.77 13.99
N GLY A 281 0.14 -3.42 12.99
CA GLY A 281 0.21 -4.02 11.65
C GLY A 281 1.52 -3.71 10.93
N LEU A 282 2.01 -2.47 11.01
CA LEU A 282 3.30 -2.06 10.44
C LEU A 282 4.49 -2.75 11.12
N ASN A 283 4.43 -2.96 12.44
CA ASN A 283 5.46 -3.70 13.17
C ASN A 283 5.55 -5.15 12.67
N LEU A 284 4.40 -5.81 12.47
CA LEU A 284 4.37 -7.16 11.89
C LEU A 284 4.90 -7.17 10.46
N TYR A 285 4.48 -6.22 9.62
CA TYR A 285 4.99 -6.09 8.25
C TYR A 285 6.52 -5.94 8.24
N SER A 286 7.08 -5.05 9.03
CA SER A 286 8.53 -4.82 9.09
C SER A 286 9.28 -6.06 9.60
N GLY A 287 8.79 -6.70 10.67
CA GLY A 287 9.37 -7.94 11.20
C GLY A 287 9.31 -9.10 10.20
N SER A 288 8.18 -9.26 9.51
CA SER A 288 8.04 -10.31 8.48
C SER A 288 8.88 -10.02 7.23
N THR A 289 9.03 -8.75 6.82
CA THR A 289 9.94 -8.35 5.74
C THR A 289 11.40 -8.65 6.10
N MET A 290 11.79 -8.42 7.34
CA MET A 290 13.12 -8.81 7.83
C MET A 290 13.31 -10.34 7.78
N LEU A 291 12.30 -11.12 8.16
CA LEU A 291 12.34 -12.58 8.06
C LEU A 291 12.45 -13.06 6.61
N THR A 292 11.79 -12.41 5.64
CA THR A 292 11.97 -12.74 4.21
C THR A 292 13.42 -12.54 3.78
N GLY A 293 14.06 -11.47 4.22
CA GLY A 293 15.48 -11.22 3.99
C GLY A 293 16.37 -12.29 4.65
N LEU A 294 16.15 -12.61 5.93
CA LEU A 294 16.92 -13.62 6.65
C LEU A 294 16.84 -15.00 5.97
N LEU A 295 15.67 -15.37 5.45
CA LEU A 295 15.45 -16.65 4.75
C LEU A 295 15.89 -16.62 3.28
N GLY A 296 16.33 -15.48 2.74
CA GLY A 296 16.71 -15.33 1.34
C GLY A 296 15.56 -15.57 0.36
N THR A 297 14.34 -15.22 0.77
CA THR A 297 13.15 -15.28 -0.07
C THR A 297 12.71 -13.87 -0.50
N LEU A 298 11.72 -13.81 -1.38
CA LEU A 298 11.17 -12.55 -1.85
C LEU A 298 10.28 -11.87 -0.80
N PRO A 299 10.10 -10.53 -0.82
CA PRO A 299 9.26 -9.81 0.12
C PRO A 299 7.76 -10.03 -0.18
N VAL A 300 7.17 -11.05 0.42
CA VAL A 300 5.82 -11.56 0.13
C VAL A 300 4.79 -11.30 1.24
N THR A 301 5.15 -10.53 2.26
CA THR A 301 4.33 -10.35 3.47
C THR A 301 3.71 -8.96 3.56
N ALA A 302 3.61 -8.23 2.44
CA ALA A 302 3.02 -6.90 2.43
C ALA A 302 1.48 -6.96 2.53
N PRO A 303 0.86 -6.21 3.46
CA PRO A 303 -0.57 -5.96 3.46
C PRO A 303 -1.04 -5.45 2.11
N TRP A 304 -2.18 -5.96 1.65
CA TRP A 304 -2.70 -5.65 0.32
C TRP A 304 -4.08 -4.99 0.41
N ALA A 305 -4.19 -3.74 -0.11
CA ALA A 305 -5.44 -2.97 -0.10
C ALA A 305 -6.63 -3.69 -0.79
N VAL A 306 -6.35 -4.66 -1.68
CA VAL A 306 -7.38 -5.53 -2.28
C VAL A 306 -8.19 -6.28 -1.21
N THR A 307 -7.70 -6.41 0.01
CA THR A 307 -8.46 -6.90 1.17
C THR A 307 -9.80 -6.19 1.32
N VAL A 308 -9.85 -4.86 1.09
CA VAL A 308 -11.11 -4.08 1.14
C VAL A 308 -12.10 -4.55 0.08
N VAL A 309 -11.61 -4.89 -1.11
CA VAL A 309 -12.44 -5.42 -2.21
C VAL A 309 -13.01 -6.78 -1.83
N TYR A 310 -12.22 -7.66 -1.22
CA TYR A 310 -12.69 -8.96 -0.72
C TYR A 310 -13.73 -8.81 0.37
N ILE A 311 -13.52 -7.90 1.33
CA ILE A 311 -14.47 -7.60 2.40
C ILE A 311 -15.77 -7.08 1.79
N SER A 312 -15.70 -6.14 0.85
CA SER A 312 -16.88 -5.56 0.20
C SER A 312 -17.67 -6.59 -0.59
N PHE A 313 -16.99 -7.56 -1.21
CA PHE A 313 -17.59 -8.60 -2.02
C PHE A 313 -18.18 -9.74 -1.18
N THR A 314 -17.42 -10.26 -0.22
CA THR A 314 -17.90 -11.35 0.66
C THR A 314 -18.86 -10.86 1.73
N GLY A 315 -18.81 -9.58 2.06
CA GLY A 315 -19.52 -8.99 3.20
C GLY A 315 -18.94 -9.41 4.55
N VAL A 316 -17.72 -10.02 4.59
CA VAL A 316 -17.17 -10.60 5.82
C VAL A 316 -15.80 -9.97 6.12
N ALA A 317 -15.75 -9.18 7.21
CA ALA A 317 -14.50 -8.61 7.72
C ALA A 317 -13.99 -9.31 8.98
N ALA A 318 -14.66 -10.37 9.42
CA ALA A 318 -14.33 -11.10 10.63
C ALA A 318 -12.91 -11.67 10.58
N ARG A 319 -12.12 -11.47 11.63
CA ARG A 319 -10.73 -11.92 11.76
C ARG A 319 -10.54 -13.43 11.57
N ILE A 320 -11.56 -14.25 11.89
CA ILE A 320 -11.49 -15.70 11.75
C ILE A 320 -11.31 -16.15 10.28
N VAL A 321 -11.79 -15.37 9.32
CA VAL A 321 -11.56 -15.61 7.89
C VAL A 321 -10.08 -15.57 7.56
N GLY A 322 -9.32 -14.64 8.16
CA GLY A 322 -7.88 -14.57 7.98
C GLY A 322 -7.15 -15.76 8.59
N VAL A 323 -7.62 -16.28 9.71
CA VAL A 323 -7.04 -17.52 10.30
C VAL A 323 -7.24 -18.69 9.35
N TYR A 324 -8.45 -18.91 8.81
CA TYR A 324 -8.68 -19.98 7.83
C TYR A 324 -7.87 -19.77 6.54
N LEU A 325 -7.81 -18.53 6.05
CA LEU A 325 -7.01 -18.17 4.87
C LEU A 325 -5.53 -18.52 5.06
N GLY A 326 -4.96 -18.11 6.19
CA GLY A 326 -3.57 -18.43 6.52
C GLY A 326 -3.31 -19.92 6.68
N LEU A 327 -4.23 -20.67 7.30
CA LEU A 327 -4.15 -22.13 7.41
C LEU A 327 -4.19 -22.81 6.03
N PHE A 328 -5.06 -22.39 5.11
CA PHE A 328 -5.10 -22.93 3.75
C PHE A 328 -3.80 -22.62 3.00
N THR A 329 -3.25 -21.40 3.16
CA THR A 329 -1.99 -21.01 2.54
C THR A 329 -0.83 -21.85 3.07
N LEU A 330 -0.77 -22.10 4.38
CA LEU A 330 0.23 -22.99 4.99
C LEU A 330 0.08 -24.45 4.53
N ALA A 331 -1.15 -24.95 4.42
CA ALA A 331 -1.40 -26.33 4.00
C ALA A 331 -0.95 -26.62 2.56
N VAL A 332 -0.97 -25.61 1.69
CA VAL A 332 -0.55 -25.75 0.28
C VAL A 332 0.96 -25.58 0.11
N ALA A 333 1.65 -24.91 1.03
CA ALA A 333 3.08 -24.68 0.92
C ALA A 333 3.92 -25.97 0.64
N PRO A 334 3.69 -27.14 1.28
CA PRO A 334 4.41 -28.38 0.98
C PRO A 334 3.85 -29.17 -0.22
N LEU A 335 2.76 -28.71 -0.89
CA LEU A 335 2.15 -29.42 -2.01
C LEU A 335 2.92 -29.14 -3.31
N ALA A 336 4.02 -29.87 -3.53
CA ALA A 336 4.90 -29.66 -4.69
C ALA A 336 4.16 -29.84 -6.03
N LYS A 337 3.21 -30.75 -6.13
CA LYS A 337 2.39 -30.97 -7.33
C LYS A 337 1.60 -29.72 -7.72
N PHE A 338 0.99 -29.06 -6.75
CA PHE A 338 0.24 -27.81 -6.98
C PHE A 338 1.19 -26.68 -7.42
N ILE A 339 2.36 -26.60 -6.82
CA ILE A 339 3.41 -25.65 -7.18
C ILE A 339 3.88 -25.90 -8.63
N ALA A 340 4.15 -27.17 -8.99
CA ALA A 340 4.59 -27.54 -10.33
C ALA A 340 3.55 -27.19 -11.43
N LEU A 341 2.24 -27.38 -11.16
CA LEU A 341 1.18 -26.98 -12.07
C LEU A 341 1.20 -25.49 -12.40
N LEU A 342 1.48 -24.65 -11.41
CA LEU A 342 1.54 -23.19 -11.59
C LEU A 342 2.85 -22.73 -12.24
N ILE A 343 3.97 -23.38 -11.93
CA ILE A 343 5.26 -23.11 -12.58
C ILE A 343 5.22 -23.49 -14.06
N ALA A 344 4.48 -24.51 -14.45
CA ALA A 344 4.34 -24.94 -15.84
C ALA A 344 3.58 -23.96 -16.74
N ILE A 345 2.93 -22.90 -16.17
CA ILE A 345 2.18 -21.92 -16.98
C ILE A 345 3.11 -21.27 -18.02
N PRO A 346 2.72 -21.26 -19.31
CA PRO A 346 3.56 -20.70 -20.37
C PRO A 346 3.85 -19.21 -20.17
N SER A 347 5.09 -18.82 -20.50
CA SER A 347 5.56 -17.45 -20.32
C SER A 347 4.72 -16.36 -21.00
N PRO A 348 4.11 -16.54 -22.21
CA PRO A 348 3.21 -15.54 -22.78
C PRO A 348 1.96 -15.28 -21.93
N VAL A 349 1.40 -16.34 -21.31
CA VAL A 349 0.24 -16.20 -20.42
C VAL A 349 0.62 -15.43 -19.17
N VAL A 350 1.77 -15.76 -18.61
CA VAL A 350 2.35 -15.05 -17.45
C VAL A 350 2.59 -13.58 -17.80
N GLY A 351 3.19 -13.29 -18.95
CA GLY A 351 3.41 -11.93 -19.45
C GLY A 351 2.11 -11.11 -19.57
N ALA A 352 1.05 -11.72 -20.10
CA ALA A 352 -0.26 -11.09 -20.21
C ALA A 352 -0.87 -10.71 -18.84
N VAL A 353 -0.71 -11.60 -17.85
CA VAL A 353 -1.14 -11.33 -16.47
C VAL A 353 -0.41 -10.12 -15.91
N TYR A 354 0.90 -9.98 -16.20
CA TYR A 354 1.67 -8.82 -15.74
C TYR A 354 1.22 -7.50 -16.35
N VAL A 355 0.90 -7.48 -17.66
CA VAL A 355 0.38 -6.26 -18.30
C VAL A 355 -0.82 -5.72 -17.51
N ILE A 356 -1.75 -6.59 -17.13
CA ILE A 356 -2.92 -6.18 -16.34
C ILE A 356 -2.52 -5.73 -14.93
N ILE A 357 -1.67 -6.49 -14.23
CA ILE A 357 -1.25 -6.17 -12.86
C ILE A 357 -0.51 -4.83 -12.81
N PHE A 358 0.45 -4.60 -13.71
CA PHE A 358 1.20 -3.35 -13.74
C PHE A 358 0.36 -2.17 -14.23
N GLY A 359 -0.57 -2.41 -15.17
CA GLY A 359 -1.55 -1.40 -15.54
C GLY A 359 -2.42 -0.96 -14.34
N MET A 360 -2.89 -1.92 -13.54
CA MET A 360 -3.63 -1.63 -12.30
C MET A 360 -2.76 -0.92 -11.27
N LEU A 361 -1.50 -1.35 -11.12
CA LEU A 361 -0.54 -0.71 -10.20
C LEU A 361 -0.26 0.75 -10.59
N PHE A 362 -0.09 1.02 -11.89
CA PHE A 362 0.07 2.38 -12.40
C PHE A 362 -1.14 3.26 -12.05
N VAL A 363 -2.34 2.76 -12.28
CA VAL A 363 -3.59 3.47 -11.92
C VAL A 363 -3.69 3.71 -10.42
N GLU A 364 -3.29 2.75 -9.59
CA GLU A 364 -3.27 2.89 -8.14
C GLU A 364 -2.25 3.94 -7.69
N GLY A 365 -1.05 3.94 -8.30
CA GLY A 365 -0.04 4.98 -8.11
C GLY A 365 -0.58 6.37 -8.48
N ALA A 366 -1.26 6.49 -9.63
CA ALA A 366 -1.86 7.73 -10.09
C ALA A 366 -2.96 8.24 -9.13
N LYS A 367 -3.85 7.35 -8.66
CA LYS A 367 -4.86 7.69 -7.64
C LYS A 367 -4.21 8.17 -6.34
N THR A 368 -3.12 7.54 -5.93
CA THR A 368 -2.38 7.94 -4.73
C THR A 368 -1.70 9.29 -4.91
N ALA A 369 -1.05 9.51 -6.07
CA ALA A 369 -0.33 10.76 -6.37
C ALA A 369 -1.26 11.97 -6.50
N PHE A 370 -2.41 11.77 -7.17
CA PHE A 370 -3.36 12.82 -7.55
C PHE A 370 -4.68 12.75 -6.77
N GLY A 371 -4.77 11.87 -5.77
CA GLY A 371 -5.96 11.76 -4.91
C GLY A 371 -6.22 13.06 -4.14
N GLY A 372 -7.48 13.49 -4.10
CA GLY A 372 -7.91 14.76 -3.51
C GLY A 372 -8.00 15.88 -4.54
N GLN A 373 -7.85 17.14 -4.10
CA GLN A 373 -7.88 18.29 -5.00
C GLN A 373 -6.65 18.33 -5.90
N VAL A 374 -6.91 18.76 -7.14
CA VAL A 374 -5.91 18.88 -8.20
C VAL A 374 -5.07 20.13 -7.94
N GLU A 375 -3.86 19.95 -7.45
CA GLU A 375 -2.91 21.03 -7.24
C GLU A 375 -1.85 21.02 -8.35
N PRO A 376 -1.59 22.16 -9.02
CA PRO A 376 -0.56 22.25 -10.08
C PRO A 376 0.82 21.73 -9.62
N MET A 377 1.18 21.95 -8.37
CA MET A 377 2.44 21.50 -7.79
C MET A 377 2.57 19.97 -7.75
N LYS A 378 1.49 19.25 -7.42
CA LYS A 378 1.47 17.77 -7.41
C LYS A 378 1.72 17.21 -8.81
N PHE A 379 1.11 17.81 -9.83
CA PHE A 379 1.34 17.44 -11.23
C PHE A 379 2.78 17.73 -11.68
N ALA A 380 3.33 18.88 -11.30
CA ALA A 380 4.71 19.22 -11.62
C ALA A 380 5.68 18.22 -10.99
N ILE A 381 5.54 17.91 -9.70
CA ILE A 381 6.37 16.92 -9.01
C ILE A 381 6.26 15.56 -9.69
N ALA A 382 5.05 15.06 -9.91
CA ALA A 382 4.86 13.74 -10.51
C ALA A 382 5.33 13.70 -11.97
N GLY A 383 4.97 14.70 -12.79
CA GLY A 383 5.30 14.77 -14.22
C GLY A 383 6.80 14.84 -14.47
N VAL A 384 7.51 15.76 -13.80
CA VAL A 384 8.96 15.91 -13.95
C VAL A 384 9.68 14.63 -13.47
N SER A 385 9.24 14.07 -12.34
CA SER A 385 9.83 12.85 -11.79
C SER A 385 9.65 11.63 -12.69
N LEU A 386 8.46 11.49 -13.31
CA LEU A 386 8.19 10.42 -14.28
C LEU A 386 9.09 10.55 -15.52
N VAL A 387 9.18 11.75 -16.10
CA VAL A 387 10.02 11.99 -17.28
C VAL A 387 11.49 11.73 -16.96
N MET A 388 12.00 12.27 -15.87
CA MET A 388 13.40 12.06 -15.45
C MET A 388 13.69 10.60 -15.13
N GLY A 389 12.76 9.91 -14.45
CA GLY A 389 12.91 8.48 -14.16
C GLY A 389 12.92 7.62 -15.41
N LEU A 390 12.00 7.84 -16.36
CA LEU A 390 11.97 7.11 -17.62
C LEU A 390 13.18 7.38 -18.51
N SER A 391 13.76 8.58 -18.41
CA SER A 391 15.00 8.95 -19.13
C SER A 391 16.28 8.44 -18.44
N ALA A 392 16.16 7.77 -17.31
CA ALA A 392 17.30 7.32 -16.50
C ALA A 392 18.30 6.44 -17.27
N GLY A 393 17.80 5.51 -18.10
CA GLY A 393 18.66 4.67 -18.96
C GLY A 393 19.49 5.49 -19.94
N THR A 394 18.86 6.40 -20.67
CA THR A 394 19.54 7.30 -21.62
C THR A 394 20.54 8.24 -20.91
N LEU A 395 20.17 8.74 -19.72
CA LEU A 395 21.08 9.55 -18.91
C LEU A 395 22.32 8.75 -18.49
N ALA A 396 22.15 7.49 -18.12
CA ALA A 396 23.26 6.63 -17.72
C ALA A 396 24.22 6.34 -18.87
N GLU A 397 23.72 6.20 -20.11
CA GLU A 397 24.55 6.05 -21.30
C GLU A 397 25.39 7.31 -21.60
N LEU A 398 24.85 8.50 -21.31
CA LEU A 398 25.54 9.78 -21.49
C LEU A 398 26.60 10.06 -20.40
N LEU A 399 26.44 9.45 -19.23
CA LEU A 399 27.32 9.65 -18.07
C LEU A 399 28.19 8.42 -17.87
N GLU A 400 29.30 8.32 -18.59
CA GLU A 400 30.28 7.25 -18.47
C GLU A 400 30.88 7.22 -17.05
N GLY A 401 30.78 6.07 -16.32
CA GLY A 401 31.46 5.91 -15.04
C GLY A 401 30.77 5.00 -14.02
N ALA A 402 31.35 4.88 -12.84
CA ALA A 402 30.87 3.99 -11.76
C ALA A 402 29.48 4.36 -11.20
N GLY A 403 28.98 5.56 -11.47
CA GLY A 403 27.64 6.04 -11.10
C GLY A 403 26.54 5.66 -12.08
N SER A 404 26.86 5.18 -13.29
CA SER A 404 25.89 4.88 -14.35
C SER A 404 24.82 3.86 -13.90
N MET A 405 25.19 2.89 -13.07
CA MET A 405 24.26 1.86 -12.57
C MET A 405 23.17 2.41 -11.63
N LEU A 406 23.47 3.42 -10.82
CA LEU A 406 22.46 4.09 -9.98
C LEU A 406 21.57 5.00 -10.82
N ILE A 407 22.17 5.69 -11.77
CA ILE A 407 21.49 6.63 -12.66
C ILE A 407 20.65 5.89 -13.71
N SER A 408 20.97 4.64 -14.05
CA SER A 408 20.16 3.81 -14.95
C SER A 408 18.85 3.32 -14.33
N ASN A 409 18.71 3.37 -13.00
CA ASN A 409 17.52 2.88 -12.34
C ASN A 409 16.41 3.95 -12.32
N THR A 410 15.35 3.69 -13.10
CA THR A 410 14.17 4.54 -13.25
C THR A 410 13.56 4.98 -11.91
N VAL A 411 13.45 4.05 -10.95
CA VAL A 411 12.81 4.31 -9.64
C VAL A 411 13.69 5.20 -8.76
N VAL A 412 15.02 4.98 -8.82
CA VAL A 412 15.97 5.80 -8.04
C VAL A 412 16.00 7.22 -8.54
N VAL A 413 16.16 7.42 -9.84
CA VAL A 413 16.25 8.77 -10.43
C VAL A 413 14.92 9.50 -10.22
N GLY A 414 13.82 8.92 -10.65
CA GLY A 414 12.51 9.57 -10.53
C GLY A 414 12.09 9.77 -9.07
N GLY A 415 12.36 8.80 -8.20
CA GLY A 415 12.08 8.90 -6.76
C GLY A 415 12.91 10.00 -6.08
N THR A 416 14.20 10.12 -6.42
CA THR A 416 15.07 11.17 -5.90
C THR A 416 14.62 12.55 -6.38
N VAL A 417 14.22 12.69 -7.64
CA VAL A 417 13.66 13.94 -8.19
C VAL A 417 12.35 14.30 -7.48
N ALA A 418 11.44 13.33 -7.28
CA ALA A 418 10.19 13.57 -6.56
C ALA A 418 10.43 14.05 -5.12
N LEU A 419 11.36 13.39 -4.41
CA LEU A 419 11.74 13.79 -3.06
C LEU A 419 12.39 15.18 -3.05
N GLY A 420 13.34 15.43 -3.95
CA GLY A 420 14.05 16.72 -4.05
C GLY A 420 13.09 17.88 -4.32
N MET A 421 12.16 17.72 -5.27
CA MET A 421 11.15 18.73 -5.58
C MET A 421 10.19 18.92 -4.40
N THR A 422 9.81 17.86 -3.70
CA THR A 422 8.93 17.95 -2.52
C THR A 422 9.64 18.68 -1.37
N VAL A 423 10.91 18.36 -1.10
CA VAL A 423 11.71 19.06 -0.09
C VAL A 423 11.89 20.53 -0.46
N PHE A 424 12.19 20.83 -1.72
CA PHE A 424 12.29 22.19 -2.21
C PHE A 424 10.98 22.97 -2.03
N ALA A 425 9.86 22.36 -2.41
CA ALA A 425 8.53 22.95 -2.22
C ALA A 425 8.23 23.23 -0.75
N GLN A 426 8.61 22.33 0.16
CA GLN A 426 8.42 22.54 1.60
C GLN A 426 9.33 23.60 2.20
N LEU A 427 10.59 23.68 1.74
CA LEU A 427 11.53 24.70 2.19
C LEU A 427 11.14 26.11 1.71
N THR A 428 10.50 26.18 0.55
CA THR A 428 10.01 27.44 -0.03
C THR A 428 8.56 27.78 0.39
N ALA A 429 7.84 26.83 0.98
CA ALA A 429 6.49 27.07 1.49
C ALA A 429 6.52 28.02 2.71
N ARG A 430 5.46 28.81 2.84
CA ARG A 430 5.27 29.64 4.05
C ARG A 430 5.22 28.74 5.27
N GLN A 431 5.97 29.08 6.32
CA GLN A 431 6.00 28.28 7.55
C GLN A 431 4.62 28.20 8.19
N PRO A 432 4.20 27.03 8.70
CA PRO A 432 2.94 26.92 9.41
C PRO A 432 3.00 27.74 10.67
N LYS A 433 1.96 28.51 10.92
CA LYS A 433 1.80 29.22 12.20
C LYS A 433 1.12 28.32 13.20
N ARG A 434 1.56 28.40 14.44
CA ARG A 434 1.11 27.54 15.52
C ARG A 434 0.67 28.39 16.70
N LEU A 435 -0.50 28.05 17.24
CA LEU A 435 -1.03 28.54 18.50
C LEU A 435 -1.14 27.36 19.47
N GLU A 436 -0.72 27.54 20.71
CA GLU A 436 -0.86 26.54 21.77
C GLU A 436 -1.66 27.16 22.90
N VAL A 437 -2.80 26.56 23.22
CA VAL A 437 -3.73 27.02 24.24
C VAL A 437 -4.22 25.86 25.10
N GLU A 438 -4.73 26.14 26.27
CA GLU A 438 -5.48 25.18 27.07
C GLU A 438 -6.89 25.04 26.50
N LEU A 439 -7.40 23.80 26.34
CA LEU A 439 -8.74 23.59 25.82
C LEU A 439 -9.79 23.98 26.86
N ALA A 440 -10.27 25.20 26.77
CA ALA A 440 -11.27 25.77 27.64
C ALA A 440 -12.11 26.81 26.90
N THR A 441 -13.31 27.12 27.38
CA THR A 441 -14.19 28.11 26.73
C THR A 441 -13.52 29.48 26.51
N PRO A 442 -12.66 30.02 27.41
CA PRO A 442 -11.97 31.28 27.15
C PRO A 442 -10.99 31.25 25.97
N SER A 443 -10.43 30.08 25.61
CA SER A 443 -9.48 29.95 24.51
C SER A 443 -10.11 30.10 23.14
N LEU A 444 -11.44 29.99 23.00
CA LEU A 444 -12.15 30.28 21.76
C LEU A 444 -11.84 31.69 21.24
N SER A 445 -11.76 32.70 22.13
CA SER A 445 -11.41 34.06 21.72
C SER A 445 -9.97 34.18 21.21
N GLU A 446 -9.02 33.43 21.78
CA GLU A 446 -7.62 33.44 21.34
C GLU A 446 -7.47 32.74 19.98
N ILE A 447 -8.19 31.65 19.78
CA ILE A 447 -8.19 30.90 18.51
C ILE A 447 -8.85 31.73 17.43
N ASP A 448 -9.96 32.40 17.72
CA ASP A 448 -10.66 33.27 16.78
C ASP A 448 -9.77 34.44 16.34
N GLY A 449 -9.11 35.12 17.27
CA GLY A 449 -8.15 36.19 17.00
C GLY A 449 -6.94 35.70 16.18
N PHE A 450 -6.45 34.52 16.48
CA PHE A 450 -5.38 33.88 15.70
C PHE A 450 -5.79 33.61 14.24
N LEU A 451 -6.95 32.99 14.02
CA LEU A 451 -7.47 32.70 12.67
C LEU A 451 -7.78 33.98 11.89
N GLN A 452 -8.33 35.01 12.56
CA GLN A 452 -8.56 36.30 11.94
C GLN A 452 -7.26 36.99 11.50
N THR A 453 -6.23 36.96 12.35
CA THR A 453 -4.90 37.51 12.02
C THR A 453 -4.29 36.78 10.83
N LEU A 454 -4.39 35.45 10.79
CA LEU A 454 -3.89 34.65 9.67
C LEU A 454 -4.61 34.97 8.36
N ALA A 455 -5.93 35.03 8.38
CA ALA A 455 -6.72 35.34 7.18
C ALA A 455 -6.35 36.73 6.61
N SER A 456 -6.14 37.72 7.48
CA SER A 456 -5.71 39.06 7.06
C SER A 456 -4.30 39.06 6.44
N GLU A 457 -3.36 38.32 7.02
CA GLU A 457 -2.00 38.16 6.47
C GLU A 457 -1.98 37.42 5.12
N TRP A 458 -2.92 36.49 4.92
CA TRP A 458 -3.06 35.75 3.67
C TRP A 458 -3.82 36.53 2.60
N GLY A 459 -4.41 37.69 2.95
CA GLY A 459 -5.17 38.53 2.04
C GLY A 459 -6.53 37.94 1.66
N TRP A 460 -7.13 37.16 2.57
CA TRP A 460 -8.43 36.54 2.35
C TRP A 460 -9.57 37.55 2.41
N SER A 461 -10.65 37.29 1.69
CA SER A 461 -11.86 38.07 1.73
C SER A 461 -12.56 38.00 3.10
N ASP A 462 -13.39 38.98 3.43
CA ASP A 462 -14.15 38.97 4.69
C ASP A 462 -15.05 37.74 4.81
N SER A 463 -15.61 37.27 3.68
CA SER A 463 -16.44 36.06 3.66
C SER A 463 -15.63 34.79 3.92
N ALA A 464 -14.42 34.67 3.36
CA ALA A 464 -13.52 33.53 3.60
C ALA A 464 -13.00 33.57 5.05
N THR A 465 -12.66 34.75 5.57
CA THR A 465 -12.25 34.94 6.94
C THR A 465 -13.35 34.50 7.92
N SER A 466 -14.59 34.86 7.65
CA SER A 466 -15.73 34.47 8.47
C SER A 466 -15.95 32.95 8.45
N ARG A 467 -15.81 32.30 7.29
CA ARG A 467 -15.87 30.84 7.17
C ARG A 467 -14.78 30.15 8.00
N LEU A 468 -13.53 30.65 7.90
CA LEU A 468 -12.38 30.11 8.62
C LEU A 468 -12.59 30.13 10.12
N ARG A 469 -13.04 31.29 10.64
CA ARG A 469 -13.33 31.51 12.06
C ARG A 469 -14.44 30.58 12.54
N LEU A 470 -15.54 30.50 11.81
CA LEU A 470 -16.69 29.66 12.15
C LEU A 470 -16.32 28.17 12.19
N VAL A 471 -15.53 27.70 11.22
CA VAL A 471 -15.02 26.32 11.20
C VAL A 471 -14.10 26.05 12.39
N GLY A 472 -13.23 27.01 12.74
CA GLY A 472 -12.35 26.89 13.90
C GLY A 472 -13.13 26.79 15.21
N GLU A 473 -14.13 27.65 15.39
CA GLU A 473 -15.02 27.64 16.55
C GLU A 473 -15.76 26.29 16.70
N GLU A 474 -16.37 25.80 15.61
CA GLU A 474 -17.12 24.56 15.62
C GLU A 474 -16.27 23.33 15.95
N VAL A 475 -15.04 23.25 15.41
CA VAL A 475 -14.12 22.16 15.75
C VAL A 475 -13.77 22.19 17.23
N VAL A 476 -13.51 23.36 17.80
CA VAL A 476 -13.15 23.49 19.22
C VAL A 476 -14.35 23.19 20.11
N LEU A 477 -15.56 23.65 19.75
CA LEU A 477 -16.78 23.33 20.49
C LEU A 477 -17.04 21.82 20.52
N THR A 478 -16.79 21.12 19.41
CA THR A 478 -16.92 19.65 19.35
C THR A 478 -15.99 18.94 20.34
N PHE A 479 -14.82 19.51 20.65
CA PHE A 479 -13.92 18.96 21.67
C PHE A 479 -14.32 19.36 23.10
N LEU A 480 -15.04 20.46 23.27
CA LEU A 480 -15.51 20.95 24.59
C LEU A 480 -16.78 20.25 25.08
N ASP A 481 -17.65 19.81 24.15
CA ASP A 481 -18.92 19.08 24.44
C ASP A 481 -18.70 17.68 25.06
N ASP A 482 -17.48 17.20 25.12
CA ASP A 482 -17.15 15.90 25.70
C ASP A 482 -16.98 16.03 27.22
N ASP A 483 -17.89 15.47 27.99
CA ASP A 483 -18.14 15.55 29.47
C ASP A 483 -16.94 15.23 30.41
N ALA A 484 -15.72 15.52 30.03
CA ALA A 484 -14.55 15.35 30.92
C ALA A 484 -14.24 16.66 31.66
N GLU A 485 -14.95 16.90 32.74
CA GLU A 485 -14.88 18.15 33.57
C GLU A 485 -13.56 18.36 34.31
N ASP A 486 -12.57 17.46 34.35
CA ASP A 486 -11.48 17.48 35.32
C ASP A 486 -10.03 17.41 34.84
N ALA A 487 -9.76 17.43 33.53
CA ALA A 487 -8.37 17.43 33.06
C ALA A 487 -8.08 18.64 32.17
N SER A 488 -7.11 19.47 32.50
CA SER A 488 -6.61 20.53 31.62
C SER A 488 -6.03 19.90 30.34
N ARG A 489 -6.79 19.95 29.25
CA ARG A 489 -6.38 19.43 27.95
C ARG A 489 -5.63 20.51 27.19
N ARG A 490 -4.53 20.15 26.54
CA ARG A 490 -3.79 21.06 25.64
C ARG A 490 -4.31 20.96 24.23
N LEU A 491 -4.59 22.11 23.63
CA LEU A 491 -4.94 22.23 22.21
C LEU A 491 -3.81 22.95 21.46
N ILE A 492 -3.37 22.35 20.37
CA ILE A 492 -2.44 22.97 19.44
C ILE A 492 -3.17 23.18 18.11
N VAL A 493 -3.27 24.44 17.70
CA VAL A 493 -3.81 24.81 16.39
C VAL A 493 -2.65 25.12 15.45
N THR A 494 -2.55 24.41 14.35
CA THR A 494 -1.52 24.63 13.32
C THR A 494 -2.20 24.98 12.02
N ALA A 495 -1.91 26.15 11.46
CA ALA A 495 -2.50 26.62 10.21
C ALA A 495 -1.44 26.75 9.12
N ARG A 496 -1.74 26.21 7.93
CA ARG A 496 -0.87 26.22 6.75
C ARG A 496 -1.63 26.84 5.57
N PRO A 497 -1.12 27.94 4.98
CA PRO A 497 -1.70 28.47 3.77
C PRO A 497 -1.34 27.60 2.58
N GLU A 498 -2.32 27.31 1.74
CA GLU A 498 -2.19 26.76 0.40
C GLU A 498 -2.52 27.84 -0.64
N SER A 499 -2.39 27.56 -1.95
CA SER A 499 -2.59 28.57 -3.01
C SER A 499 -3.99 29.17 -3.04
N GLU A 500 -5.02 28.39 -2.73
CA GLU A 500 -6.44 28.78 -2.76
C GLU A 500 -7.23 28.24 -1.57
N ALA A 501 -6.51 27.79 -0.50
CA ALA A 501 -7.12 27.21 0.68
C ALA A 501 -6.20 27.33 1.90
N ALA A 502 -6.67 26.95 3.08
CA ALA A 502 -5.83 26.71 4.24
C ALA A 502 -6.14 25.35 4.86
N GLU A 503 -5.09 24.63 5.24
CA GLU A 503 -5.20 23.45 6.08
C GLU A 503 -4.96 23.83 7.53
N ILE A 504 -5.93 23.53 8.39
CA ILE A 504 -5.83 23.78 9.82
C ILE A 504 -5.89 22.44 10.54
N GLU A 505 -4.88 22.16 11.36
CA GLU A 505 -4.83 20.99 12.22
C GLU A 505 -5.08 21.40 13.67
N PHE A 506 -6.06 20.79 14.29
CA PHE A 506 -6.34 20.87 15.71
C PHE A 506 -5.86 19.60 16.38
N ILE A 507 -4.93 19.70 17.31
CA ILE A 507 -4.30 18.58 17.99
C ILE A 507 -4.63 18.71 19.48
N VAL A 508 -5.48 17.82 19.99
CA VAL A 508 -5.87 17.77 21.40
C VAL A 508 -5.17 16.60 22.07
N PHE A 509 -4.53 16.87 23.19
CA PHE A 509 -3.96 15.83 24.04
C PHE A 509 -5.03 15.42 25.05
N ALA A 510 -5.68 14.30 24.83
CA ALA A 510 -6.76 13.77 25.65
C ALA A 510 -6.46 12.34 26.10
N ASP A 511 -6.91 11.97 27.29
CA ASP A 511 -7.02 10.58 27.70
C ASP A 511 -8.15 9.88 26.92
N ASP A 512 -8.12 8.57 26.79
CA ASP A 512 -8.88 7.67 25.87
C ASP A 512 -10.45 7.79 25.87
N THR A 513 -11.04 8.93 26.16
CA THR A 513 -12.48 9.08 26.48
C THR A 513 -13.35 9.78 25.44
N ILE A 514 -12.85 10.17 24.25
CA ILE A 514 -13.74 10.82 23.27
C ILE A 514 -14.73 9.82 22.68
N LYS A 515 -16.02 9.99 22.99
CA LYS A 515 -17.17 9.14 22.64
C LYS A 515 -17.73 9.45 21.24
N GLY A 516 -16.96 9.48 20.24
CA GLY A 516 -17.46 9.67 18.87
C GLY A 516 -16.41 10.28 17.98
N ASN A 517 -16.54 10.04 16.71
CA ASN A 517 -15.65 10.54 15.69
C ASN A 517 -16.40 11.58 14.87
N ILE A 518 -15.81 12.73 14.62
CA ILE A 518 -16.43 13.79 13.80
C ILE A 518 -16.73 13.28 12.38
N GLU A 519 -15.86 12.44 11.80
CA GLU A 519 -16.11 11.84 10.48
C GLU A 519 -17.32 10.90 10.51
N ASP A 520 -17.49 10.13 11.58
CA ASP A 520 -18.66 9.25 11.74
C ASP A 520 -19.93 10.08 11.86
N GLN A 521 -19.90 11.15 12.66
CA GLN A 521 -21.02 12.05 12.84
C GLN A 521 -21.38 12.77 11.53
N LEU A 522 -20.38 13.23 10.74
CA LEU A 522 -20.61 13.84 9.42
C LEU A 522 -21.23 12.86 8.41
N ALA A 523 -20.90 11.57 8.49
CA ALA A 523 -21.50 10.55 7.63
C ALA A 523 -22.99 10.30 7.96
N TYR A 524 -23.39 10.43 9.24
CA TYR A 524 -24.79 10.24 9.67
C TYR A 524 -25.75 11.32 9.20
N LEU A 525 -25.28 12.52 8.89
CA LEU A 525 -26.14 13.59 8.36
C LEU A 525 -26.81 13.26 7.00
N ASN A 526 -26.43 12.15 6.38
CA ASN A 526 -27.08 11.64 5.17
C ASN A 526 -28.23 10.66 5.46
N GLU A 527 -28.36 10.16 6.68
CA GLU A 527 -29.45 9.28 7.11
C GLU A 527 -30.30 10.04 8.13
N ASP A 528 -31.63 10.02 8.01
CA ASP A 528 -32.60 10.68 8.87
C ASP A 528 -32.54 10.16 10.34
N THR A 529 -31.46 10.43 11.05
CA THR A 529 -31.30 10.07 12.45
C THR A 529 -31.31 11.32 13.32
N SER A 530 -32.17 11.31 14.33
CA SER A 530 -32.33 12.39 15.31
C SER A 530 -31.07 12.50 16.22
N LEU A 531 -30.13 13.31 15.82
CA LEU A 531 -29.07 13.85 16.70
C LEU A 531 -29.65 15.01 17.51
N GLU A 532 -29.10 15.27 18.70
CA GLU A 532 -29.47 16.46 19.47
C GLU A 532 -29.28 17.71 18.61
N ALA A 533 -30.24 18.63 18.63
CA ALA A 533 -30.34 19.73 17.67
C ALA A 533 -29.08 20.62 17.61
N SER A 534 -28.30 20.73 18.69
CA SER A 534 -27.05 21.49 18.75
C SER A 534 -25.90 20.80 18.00
N GLN A 535 -25.72 19.50 18.19
CA GLN A 535 -24.68 18.73 17.49
C GLN A 535 -24.95 18.62 16.00
N GLU A 536 -26.23 18.48 15.60
CA GLU A 536 -26.62 18.44 14.19
C GLU A 536 -26.30 19.77 13.48
N PHE A 537 -26.45 20.89 14.16
CA PHE A 537 -26.16 22.21 13.59
C PHE A 537 -24.64 22.43 13.38
N SER A 538 -23.82 22.08 14.37
CA SER A 538 -22.36 22.14 14.32
C SER A 538 -21.77 21.34 13.16
N LEU A 539 -22.21 20.10 13.00
CA LEU A 539 -21.76 19.20 11.94
C LEU A 539 -22.20 19.67 10.54
N ARG A 540 -23.38 20.28 10.41
CA ARG A 540 -23.83 20.86 9.15
C ARG A 540 -22.97 22.04 8.74
N ILE A 541 -22.53 22.88 9.67
CA ILE A 541 -21.64 24.01 9.42
C ILE A 541 -20.28 23.49 8.90
N LEU A 542 -19.66 22.53 9.61
CA LEU A 542 -18.41 21.94 9.16
C LEU A 542 -18.52 21.38 7.75
N ARG A 543 -19.58 20.65 7.44
CA ARG A 543 -19.77 20.08 6.11
C ARG A 543 -20.00 21.12 5.02
N HIS A 544 -20.65 22.23 5.34
CA HIS A 544 -20.97 23.27 4.37
C HIS A 544 -19.76 24.17 4.04
N TYR A 545 -18.91 24.43 5.04
CA TYR A 545 -17.82 25.41 4.91
C TYR A 545 -16.42 24.79 4.79
N THR A 546 -16.30 23.47 4.84
CA THR A 546 -15.01 22.77 4.67
C THR A 546 -14.99 21.95 3.38
N ALA A 547 -13.87 22.01 2.68
CA ALA A 547 -13.61 21.14 1.52
C ALA A 547 -13.30 19.69 1.94
N ALA A 548 -12.71 19.51 3.13
CA ALA A 548 -12.43 18.19 3.72
C ALA A 548 -12.27 18.29 5.24
N VAL A 549 -12.77 17.27 5.94
CA VAL A 549 -12.50 17.05 7.37
C VAL A 549 -11.91 15.67 7.54
N ARG A 550 -10.83 15.57 8.32
CA ARG A 550 -10.16 14.28 8.65
C ARG A 550 -9.92 14.23 10.14
N HIS A 551 -10.40 13.19 10.79
CA HIS A 551 -10.14 12.92 12.21
C HIS A 551 -9.25 11.70 12.39
N ARG A 552 -8.23 11.81 13.23
CA ARG A 552 -7.25 10.74 13.53
C ARG A 552 -6.97 10.71 15.02
N LYS A 553 -6.85 9.51 15.56
CA LYS A 553 -6.48 9.30 16.98
C LYS A 553 -5.10 8.64 17.08
N TYR A 554 -4.25 9.14 17.99
CA TYR A 554 -2.91 8.59 18.20
C TYR A 554 -2.48 8.69 19.67
N TYR A 555 -2.40 7.55 20.37
CA TYR A 555 -1.88 7.47 21.77
C TYR A 555 -2.39 8.58 22.73
N GLY A 556 -3.70 8.77 22.80
CA GLY A 556 -4.29 9.84 23.63
C GLY A 556 -4.22 11.23 23.00
N ILE A 557 -3.92 11.32 21.70
CA ILE A 557 -3.93 12.57 20.93
C ILE A 557 -5.02 12.46 19.88
N ASP A 558 -5.93 13.41 19.86
CA ASP A 558 -6.91 13.59 18.77
C ASP A 558 -6.42 14.66 17.80
N ILE A 559 -6.44 14.34 16.51
CA ILE A 559 -6.01 15.25 15.44
C ILE A 559 -7.18 15.43 14.49
N VAL A 560 -7.72 16.63 14.43
CA VAL A 560 -8.73 17.03 13.43
C VAL A 560 -8.07 17.98 12.44
N SER A 561 -8.05 17.59 11.17
CA SER A 561 -7.55 18.43 10.08
C SER A 561 -8.75 18.90 9.25
N VAL A 562 -8.89 20.20 9.09
CA VAL A 562 -9.93 20.83 8.25
C VAL A 562 -9.28 21.63 7.14
N ARG A 563 -9.90 21.62 5.97
CA ARG A 563 -9.49 22.43 4.83
C ARG A 563 -10.58 23.40 4.48
N VAL A 564 -10.23 24.68 4.46
CA VAL A 564 -11.14 25.78 4.16
C VAL A 564 -10.63 26.50 2.90
N ASP A 565 -11.49 26.69 1.90
CA ASP A 565 -11.15 27.41 0.67
C ASP A 565 -11.22 28.94 0.89
N SER A 566 -10.28 29.66 0.21
CA SER A 566 -10.12 31.13 0.29
C SER A 566 -11.30 31.92 -0.27
#